data_c58316e01a2e92704af966e25f6bc97c
#
_entry.id   c58316e01a2e92704af966e25f6bc97c
#
_cell.length_a   1.000
_cell.length_b   1.000
_cell.length_c   1.000
_cell.angle_alpha   90.00
_cell.angle_beta   90.00
_cell.angle_gamma   90.00
#
_symmetry.space_group_name_H-M   'P 1'
#
loop_
_entity.id
_entity.type
_entity.pdbx_description
1 polymer ?
#
loop_
_entity_poly.entity_id
_entity_poly.type
_entity_poly.pdbx_seq_one_letter_code
_entity_poly.pdbx_strand_id
1 'polypeptide(L)'
;KSIISEAEALIRGLLDDLKEFDVSIILNNEYKFIAYGYDNAEPILIDGDLENYLKGNLANFEKAIYIAAENDNHLYNIAKILEDKDIFIYNSDSGACLKTSDKFKLFEELYNVVPQPLTNKFKIDSKGYWKRAVENLYKKWQGEDPLSKLKIIIKPINGVDCENIVILNSIDDLS
;
A
#
# COMPACT_ATOMS: atom_id res chain seq x y z
N LYS A 1 11.88 4.63 -13.60
CA LYS A 1 11.26 3.32 -13.90
C LYS A 1 9.77 3.51 -13.90
N SER A 2 9.07 2.88 -14.83
CA SER A 2 7.60 2.93 -14.91
C SER A 2 7.04 1.97 -13.86
N ILE A 3 5.91 2.32 -13.22
CA ILE A 3 5.14 1.44 -12.32
C ILE A 3 4.81 0.11 -13.03
N ILE A 4 4.50 0.18 -14.33
CA ILE A 4 4.23 -1.01 -15.16
C ILE A 4 5.43 -1.97 -15.19
N SER A 5 6.67 -1.47 -15.33
CA SER A 5 7.85 -2.34 -15.34
C SER A 5 8.16 -2.96 -13.99
N GLU A 6 7.76 -2.35 -12.89
CA GLU A 6 7.85 -2.95 -11.56
C GLU A 6 6.80 -4.03 -11.36
N ALA A 7 5.55 -3.75 -11.74
CA ALA A 7 4.46 -4.73 -11.70
C ALA A 7 4.77 -5.95 -12.57
N GLU A 8 5.29 -5.75 -13.79
CA GLU A 8 5.72 -6.82 -14.67
C GLU A 8 6.82 -7.68 -14.02
N ALA A 9 7.84 -7.07 -13.44
CA ALA A 9 8.93 -7.79 -12.79
C ALA A 9 8.45 -8.62 -11.60
N LEU A 10 7.53 -8.08 -10.78
CA LEU A 10 6.93 -8.79 -9.65
C LEU A 10 6.11 -9.99 -10.13
N ILE A 11 5.25 -9.82 -11.14
CA ILE A 11 4.41 -10.89 -11.68
C ILE A 11 5.29 -11.99 -12.30
N ARG A 12 6.30 -11.64 -13.10
CA ARG A 12 7.19 -12.63 -13.70
C ARG A 12 7.97 -13.40 -12.64
N GLY A 13 8.51 -12.73 -11.61
CA GLY A 13 9.15 -13.42 -10.49
C GLY A 13 8.22 -14.38 -9.77
N LEU A 14 6.96 -13.98 -9.55
CA LEU A 14 5.97 -14.85 -8.94
C LEU A 14 5.62 -16.06 -9.82
N LEU A 15 5.48 -15.88 -11.13
CA LEU A 15 5.24 -16.98 -12.07
C LEU A 15 6.41 -17.97 -12.14
N ASP A 16 7.65 -17.48 -12.06
CA ASP A 16 8.84 -18.32 -11.97
C ASP A 16 8.86 -19.16 -10.68
N ASP A 17 8.43 -18.58 -9.55
CA ASP A 17 8.34 -19.29 -8.27
C ASP A 17 7.20 -20.33 -8.26
N LEU A 18 6.15 -20.08 -9.03
CA LEU A 18 4.95 -20.93 -9.11
C LEU A 18 4.94 -21.90 -10.31
N LYS A 19 6.07 -22.12 -10.98
CA LYS A 19 6.16 -22.93 -12.21
C LYS A 19 5.68 -24.39 -12.08
N GLU A 20 5.64 -24.92 -10.86
CA GLU A 20 5.15 -26.27 -10.56
C GLU A 20 3.62 -26.31 -10.33
N PHE A 21 2.92 -25.18 -10.44
CA PHE A 21 1.49 -25.04 -10.22
C PHE A 21 0.79 -24.58 -11.49
N ASP A 22 -0.45 -24.99 -11.67
CA ASP A 22 -1.35 -24.41 -12.68
C ASP A 22 -1.87 -23.07 -12.15
N VAL A 23 -1.50 -21.99 -12.80
CA VAL A 23 -1.80 -20.62 -12.38
C VAL A 23 -2.73 -19.95 -13.38
N SER A 24 -3.83 -19.37 -12.93
CA SER A 24 -4.59 -18.42 -13.73
C SER A 24 -4.18 -17.00 -13.35
N ILE A 25 -3.79 -16.20 -14.33
CA ILE A 25 -3.40 -14.81 -14.13
C ILE A 25 -4.42 -13.85 -14.73
N ILE A 26 -5.02 -13.00 -13.90
CA ILE A 26 -5.98 -11.99 -14.36
C ILE A 26 -5.22 -10.74 -14.78
N LEU A 27 -5.37 -10.33 -16.02
CA LEU A 27 -4.68 -9.19 -16.61
C LEU A 27 -5.66 -8.33 -17.41
N ASN A 28 -5.43 -7.02 -17.42
CA ASN A 28 -6.03 -6.19 -18.45
C ASN A 28 -5.49 -6.61 -19.82
N ASN A 29 -6.34 -6.59 -20.85
CA ASN A 29 -6.01 -7.05 -22.19
C ASN A 29 -4.76 -6.39 -22.80
N GLU A 30 -4.49 -5.13 -22.47
CA GLU A 30 -3.28 -4.43 -22.91
C GLU A 30 -1.98 -4.99 -22.31
N TYR A 31 -2.04 -5.71 -21.17
CA TYR A 31 -0.89 -6.31 -20.47
C TYR A 31 -0.76 -7.82 -20.68
N LYS A 32 -1.49 -8.40 -21.61
CA LYS A 32 -1.45 -9.84 -21.91
C LYS A 32 -0.05 -10.40 -22.17
N PHE A 33 0.88 -9.56 -22.64
CA PHE A 33 2.26 -9.94 -22.92
C PHE A 33 3.04 -10.40 -21.67
N ILE A 34 2.57 -10.04 -20.47
CA ILE A 34 3.20 -10.44 -19.20
C ILE A 34 3.15 -11.96 -19.01
N ALA A 35 2.09 -12.61 -19.47
CA ALA A 35 1.95 -14.07 -19.38
C ALA A 35 2.72 -14.85 -20.49
N TYR A 36 3.32 -14.17 -21.46
CA TYR A 36 4.03 -14.85 -22.53
C TYR A 36 5.30 -15.53 -22.02
N GLY A 37 5.49 -16.80 -22.42
CA GLY A 37 6.64 -17.61 -22.05
C GLY A 37 6.45 -18.44 -20.77
N TYR A 38 5.23 -18.46 -20.21
CA TYR A 38 4.87 -19.29 -19.06
C TYR A 38 3.79 -20.30 -19.45
N ASP A 39 4.18 -21.54 -19.66
CA ASP A 39 3.26 -22.63 -20.10
C ASP A 39 2.28 -23.04 -18.98
N ASN A 40 2.64 -22.75 -17.72
CA ASN A 40 1.81 -23.00 -16.53
C ASN A 40 0.87 -21.85 -16.16
N ALA A 41 0.87 -20.75 -16.91
CA ALA A 41 0.08 -19.57 -16.61
C ALA A 41 -1.00 -19.34 -17.68
N GLU A 42 -2.26 -19.57 -17.31
CA GLU A 42 -3.41 -19.27 -18.15
C GLU A 42 -3.85 -17.80 -17.97
N PRO A 43 -3.72 -16.93 -18.98
CA PRO A 43 -4.15 -15.54 -18.87
C PRO A 43 -5.67 -15.44 -18.99
N ILE A 44 -6.28 -14.83 -17.99
CA ILE A 44 -7.67 -14.39 -18.00
C ILE A 44 -7.67 -12.90 -18.31
N LEU A 45 -8.07 -12.56 -19.52
CA LEU A 45 -8.06 -11.18 -20.00
C LEU A 45 -9.36 -10.47 -19.67
N ILE A 46 -9.28 -9.31 -19.05
CA ILE A 46 -10.43 -8.47 -18.69
C ILE A 46 -10.32 -7.09 -19.34
N ASP A 47 -11.46 -6.56 -19.75
CA ASP A 47 -11.60 -5.19 -20.23
C ASP A 47 -12.49 -4.43 -19.24
N GLY A 48 -11.90 -3.95 -18.14
CA GLY A 48 -12.67 -3.23 -17.16
C GLY A 48 -12.15 -3.34 -15.73
N ASP A 49 -13.06 -3.11 -14.80
CA ASP A 49 -12.75 -3.06 -13.37
C ASP A 49 -12.55 -4.46 -12.78
N LEU A 50 -11.39 -4.67 -12.14
CA LEU A 50 -11.00 -5.93 -11.55
C LEU A 50 -11.94 -6.37 -10.42
N GLU A 51 -12.35 -5.45 -9.55
CA GLU A 51 -13.21 -5.79 -8.40
C GLU A 51 -14.59 -6.29 -8.88
N ASN A 52 -15.13 -5.69 -9.95
CA ASN A 52 -16.38 -6.15 -10.53
C ASN A 52 -16.24 -7.52 -11.18
N TYR A 53 -15.12 -7.78 -11.86
CA TYR A 53 -14.83 -9.10 -12.41
C TYR A 53 -14.76 -10.16 -11.30
N LEU A 54 -14.00 -9.91 -10.23
CA LEU A 54 -13.82 -10.85 -9.12
C LEU A 54 -15.13 -11.21 -8.42
N LYS A 55 -16.05 -10.26 -8.22
CA LYS A 55 -17.36 -10.52 -7.59
C LYS A 55 -18.16 -11.64 -8.27
N GLY A 56 -18.01 -11.80 -9.57
CA GLY A 56 -18.80 -12.76 -10.39
C GLY A 56 -18.07 -14.02 -10.84
N ASN A 57 -16.73 -14.08 -10.76
CA ASN A 57 -15.96 -15.07 -11.52
C ASN A 57 -14.97 -15.90 -10.68
N LEU A 58 -15.17 -16.02 -9.37
CA LEU A 58 -14.23 -16.73 -8.48
C LEU A 58 -14.60 -18.18 -8.17
N ALA A 59 -15.69 -18.71 -8.71
CA ALA A 59 -16.23 -20.05 -8.35
C ALA A 59 -15.26 -21.22 -8.59
N ASN A 60 -14.29 -21.06 -9.47
CA ASN A 60 -13.34 -22.11 -9.85
C ASN A 60 -11.97 -21.96 -9.17
N PHE A 61 -11.81 -21.00 -8.26
CA PHE A 61 -10.54 -20.73 -7.59
C PHE A 61 -10.64 -21.08 -6.10
N GLU A 62 -9.61 -21.73 -5.60
CA GLU A 62 -9.48 -22.07 -4.18
C GLU A 62 -8.50 -21.15 -3.46
N LYS A 63 -7.53 -20.63 -4.19
CA LYS A 63 -6.40 -19.85 -3.64
C LYS A 63 -6.10 -18.66 -4.50
N ALA A 64 -5.64 -17.59 -3.88
CA ALA A 64 -5.23 -16.36 -4.57
C ALA A 64 -3.98 -15.74 -3.97
N ILE A 65 -3.20 -15.14 -4.87
CA ILE A 65 -2.18 -14.15 -4.55
C ILE A 65 -2.55 -12.91 -5.35
N TYR A 66 -2.52 -11.74 -4.73
CA TYR A 66 -2.84 -10.50 -5.42
C TYR A 66 -1.79 -9.42 -5.16
N ILE A 67 -1.61 -8.55 -6.15
CA ILE A 67 -0.74 -7.39 -6.07
C ILE A 67 -1.61 -6.18 -6.41
N ALA A 68 -1.74 -5.26 -5.46
CA ALA A 68 -2.52 -4.04 -5.64
C ALA A 68 -1.89 -2.88 -4.88
N ALA A 69 -2.14 -1.67 -5.37
CA ALA A 69 -1.75 -0.46 -4.68
C ALA A 69 -2.71 -0.16 -3.51
N GLU A 70 -2.22 0.54 -2.49
CA GLU A 70 -3.01 0.90 -1.29
C GLU A 70 -3.92 2.12 -1.50
N ASN A 71 -3.88 2.75 -2.68
CA ASN A 71 -4.77 3.87 -3.00
C ASN A 71 -6.22 3.40 -3.17
N ASP A 72 -7.16 4.28 -2.85
CA ASP A 72 -8.61 4.06 -3.00
C ASP A 72 -9.15 2.76 -2.36
N ASN A 73 -8.44 2.23 -1.36
CA ASN A 73 -8.74 0.98 -0.67
C ASN A 73 -8.77 -0.27 -1.58
N HIS A 74 -8.14 -0.25 -2.75
CA HIS A 74 -8.14 -1.40 -3.67
C HIS A 74 -7.61 -2.66 -3.01
N LEU A 75 -6.52 -2.55 -2.24
CA LEU A 75 -5.95 -3.69 -1.51
C LEU A 75 -6.97 -4.33 -0.57
N TYR A 76 -7.65 -3.50 0.23
CA TYR A 76 -8.72 -3.95 1.12
C TYR A 76 -9.90 -4.56 0.36
N ASN A 77 -10.36 -3.91 -0.71
CA ASN A 77 -11.53 -4.36 -1.48
C ASN A 77 -11.29 -5.73 -2.11
N ILE A 78 -10.10 -5.94 -2.71
CA ILE A 78 -9.74 -7.23 -3.31
C ILE A 78 -9.69 -8.31 -2.23
N ALA A 79 -8.98 -8.07 -1.11
CA ALA A 79 -8.93 -9.01 0.00
C ALA A 79 -10.33 -9.39 0.49
N LYS A 80 -11.19 -8.38 0.69
CA LYS A 80 -12.57 -8.58 1.17
C LYS A 80 -13.43 -9.39 0.19
N ILE A 81 -13.32 -9.15 -1.12
CA ILE A 81 -14.02 -9.94 -2.14
C ILE A 81 -13.57 -11.39 -2.11
N LEU A 82 -12.27 -11.65 -1.98
CA LEU A 82 -11.72 -13.00 -1.92
C LEU A 82 -12.18 -13.74 -0.66
N GLU A 83 -12.13 -13.09 0.50
CA GLU A 83 -12.62 -13.62 1.78
C GLU A 83 -14.12 -13.95 1.73
N ASP A 84 -14.95 -13.06 1.18
CA ASP A 84 -16.41 -13.26 1.06
C ASP A 84 -16.78 -14.43 0.11
N LYS A 85 -15.81 -14.92 -0.64
CA LYS A 85 -15.92 -16.09 -1.54
C LYS A 85 -15.19 -17.33 -1.02
N ASP A 86 -14.74 -17.32 0.23
CA ASP A 86 -13.97 -18.39 0.87
C ASP A 86 -12.69 -18.77 0.10
N ILE A 87 -12.09 -17.83 -0.63
CA ILE A 87 -10.81 -18.03 -1.32
C ILE A 87 -9.67 -17.88 -0.31
N PHE A 88 -8.80 -18.88 -0.24
CA PHE A 88 -7.60 -18.79 0.60
C PHE A 88 -6.61 -17.75 0.05
N ILE A 89 -6.21 -16.78 0.86
CA ILE A 89 -5.33 -15.69 0.47
C ILE A 89 -3.94 -15.93 1.07
N TYR A 90 -2.91 -15.92 0.21
CA TYR A 90 -1.51 -15.95 0.66
C TYR A 90 -0.98 -14.58 1.11
N ASN A 91 -1.73 -13.53 0.85
CA ASN A 91 -1.45 -12.16 1.29
C ASN A 91 -2.09 -11.87 2.66
N SER A 92 -2.01 -10.61 3.08
CA SER A 92 -2.69 -10.14 4.29
C SER A 92 -4.20 -10.15 4.13
N ASP A 93 -4.92 -10.42 5.23
CA ASP A 93 -6.38 -10.33 5.27
C ASP A 93 -6.90 -8.89 5.10
N SER A 94 -8.19 -8.74 4.82
CA SER A 94 -8.81 -7.44 4.61
C SER A 94 -8.69 -6.52 5.83
N GLY A 95 -8.76 -7.06 7.03
CA GLY A 95 -8.62 -6.30 8.27
C GLY A 95 -7.21 -5.72 8.43
N ALA A 96 -6.18 -6.52 8.13
CA ALA A 96 -4.79 -6.07 8.11
C ALA A 96 -4.56 -5.02 7.02
N CYS A 97 -5.09 -5.24 5.81
CA CYS A 97 -5.00 -4.26 4.72
C CYS A 97 -5.60 -2.92 5.12
N LEU A 98 -6.77 -2.90 5.75
CA LEU A 98 -7.43 -1.67 6.20
C LEU A 98 -6.65 -0.93 7.29
N LYS A 99 -5.99 -1.66 8.18
CA LYS A 99 -5.15 -1.07 9.24
C LYS A 99 -3.87 -0.46 8.68
N THR A 100 -3.22 -1.16 7.74
CA THR A 100 -1.93 -0.73 7.17
C THR A 100 -2.06 0.38 6.14
N SER A 101 -3.22 0.54 5.50
CA SER A 101 -3.47 1.61 4.53
C SER A 101 -3.46 3.02 5.14
N ASP A 102 -3.84 3.16 6.41
CA ASP A 102 -3.74 4.40 7.19
C ASP A 102 -2.47 4.37 8.06
N LYS A 103 -1.46 5.14 7.66
CA LYS A 103 -0.15 5.18 8.34
C LYS A 103 -0.24 5.59 9.82
N PHE A 104 -1.27 6.36 10.20
CA PHE A 104 -1.45 6.75 11.58
C PHE A 104 -2.12 5.65 12.41
N LYS A 105 -3.10 4.94 11.85
CA LYS A 105 -3.67 3.75 12.49
C LYS A 105 -2.61 2.67 12.70
N LEU A 106 -1.76 2.42 11.70
CA LEU A 106 -0.65 1.49 11.83
C LEU A 106 0.30 1.90 12.97
N PHE A 107 0.61 3.20 13.08
CA PHE A 107 1.39 3.71 14.20
C PHE A 107 0.71 3.43 15.55
N GLU A 108 -0.57 3.70 15.69
CA GLU A 108 -1.32 3.46 16.94
C GLU A 108 -1.33 1.97 17.33
N GLU A 109 -1.54 1.08 16.37
CA GLU A 109 -1.52 -0.39 16.58
C GLU A 109 -0.15 -0.91 17.05
N LEU A 110 0.93 -0.33 16.54
CA LEU A 110 2.30 -0.77 16.81
C LEU A 110 3.00 0.01 17.93
N TYR A 111 2.39 1.06 18.48
CA TYR A 111 3.02 2.01 19.39
C TYR A 111 3.70 1.37 20.61
N ASN A 112 3.09 0.34 21.19
CA ASN A 112 3.64 -0.39 22.34
C ASN A 112 4.25 -1.76 21.98
N VAL A 113 4.33 -2.09 20.69
CA VAL A 113 4.78 -3.39 20.20
C VAL A 113 6.22 -3.33 19.69
N VAL A 114 6.53 -2.28 18.95
CA VAL A 114 7.87 -2.06 18.39
C VAL A 114 8.28 -0.59 18.57
N PRO A 115 9.60 -0.30 18.63
CA PRO A 115 10.08 1.07 18.66
C PRO A 115 9.60 1.86 17.45
N GLN A 116 8.98 3.01 17.67
CA GLN A 116 8.39 3.86 16.65
C GLN A 116 8.99 5.27 16.71
N PRO A 117 9.16 5.97 15.59
CA PRO A 117 9.41 7.40 15.59
C PRO A 117 8.25 8.14 16.27
N LEU A 118 8.57 9.25 16.94
CA LEU A 118 7.54 10.15 17.46
C LEU A 118 6.63 10.61 16.31
N THR A 119 5.35 10.29 16.40
CA THR A 119 4.39 10.49 15.31
C THR A 119 3.18 11.25 15.82
N ASN A 120 2.66 12.16 15.00
CA ASN A 120 1.42 12.88 15.27
C ASN A 120 0.62 13.08 13.98
N LYS A 121 -0.68 13.24 14.13
CA LYS A 121 -1.62 13.45 13.03
C LYS A 121 -2.20 14.86 13.09
N PHE A 122 -2.26 15.54 11.96
CA PHE A 122 -2.92 16.83 11.84
C PHE A 122 -3.54 17.00 10.45
N LYS A 123 -4.48 17.90 10.36
CA LYS A 123 -5.14 18.26 9.11
C LYS A 123 -4.43 19.47 8.49
N ILE A 124 -4.01 19.33 7.24
CA ILE A 124 -3.51 20.47 6.47
C ILE A 124 -4.73 21.31 6.05
N ASP A 125 -4.73 22.57 6.39
CA ASP A 125 -5.76 23.53 6.01
C ASP A 125 -5.18 24.73 5.26
N SER A 126 -6.02 25.44 4.54
CA SER A 126 -5.64 26.62 3.74
C SER A 126 -5.21 27.82 4.58
N LYS A 127 -5.49 27.82 5.89
CA LYS A 127 -5.16 28.91 6.83
C LYS A 127 -3.77 28.74 7.44
N GLY A 128 -3.11 27.58 7.21
CA GLY A 128 -1.77 27.32 7.72
C GLY A 128 -1.70 27.02 9.23
N TYR A 129 -2.81 26.75 9.91
CA TYR A 129 -2.80 26.37 11.34
C TYR A 129 -1.96 25.14 11.62
N TRP A 130 -1.87 24.24 10.64
CA TRP A 130 -1.01 23.06 10.72
C TRP A 130 0.47 23.39 10.90
N LYS A 131 0.98 24.48 10.28
CA LYS A 131 2.38 24.93 10.47
C LYS A 131 2.67 25.18 11.95
N ARG A 132 1.79 25.90 12.62
CA ARG A 132 1.91 26.19 14.05
C ARG A 132 1.85 24.94 14.93
N ALA A 133 1.04 23.96 14.52
CA ALA A 133 0.99 22.66 15.21
C ALA A 133 2.31 21.90 15.07
N VAL A 134 2.91 21.88 13.88
CA VAL A 134 4.23 21.27 13.65
C VAL A 134 5.32 22.00 14.45
N GLU A 135 5.33 23.32 14.47
CA GLU A 135 6.27 24.11 15.28
C GLU A 135 6.19 23.77 16.77
N ASN A 136 4.99 23.67 17.31
CA ASN A 136 4.79 23.32 18.72
C ASN A 136 5.28 21.91 19.03
N LEU A 137 5.02 20.95 18.15
CA LEU A 137 5.53 19.57 18.29
C LEU A 137 7.04 19.52 18.22
N TYR A 138 7.64 20.25 17.26
CA TYR A 138 9.09 20.31 17.12
C TYR A 138 9.74 20.84 18.41
N LYS A 139 9.24 21.96 18.93
CA LYS A 139 9.74 22.55 20.19
C LYS A 139 9.59 21.58 21.38
N LYS A 140 8.47 20.90 21.47
CA LYS A 140 8.24 19.90 22.51
C LYS A 140 9.26 18.75 22.41
N TRP A 141 9.41 18.14 21.26
CA TRP A 141 10.31 17.01 21.05
C TRP A 141 11.79 17.40 21.18
N GLN A 142 12.17 18.59 20.73
CA GLN A 142 13.52 19.11 20.92
C GLN A 142 13.81 19.40 22.40
N GLY A 143 12.81 19.79 23.20
CA GLY A 143 12.94 19.96 24.64
C GLY A 143 13.15 18.64 25.37
N GLU A 144 12.62 17.52 24.85
CA GLU A 144 12.83 16.17 25.39
C GLU A 144 14.23 15.63 25.09
N ASP A 145 14.83 15.99 23.94
CA ASP A 145 16.22 15.65 23.59
C ASP A 145 16.93 16.84 22.88
N PRO A 146 17.48 17.77 23.66
CA PRO A 146 18.11 18.99 23.11
C PRO A 146 19.35 18.74 22.25
N LEU A 147 19.98 17.56 22.37
CA LEU A 147 21.19 17.21 21.62
C LEU A 147 20.88 16.56 20.28
N SER A 148 19.66 16.11 20.06
CA SER A 148 19.27 15.51 18.80
C SER A 148 19.03 16.56 17.71
N LYS A 149 19.56 16.29 16.52
CA LYS A 149 19.17 17.02 15.31
C LYS A 149 17.87 16.41 14.78
N LEU A 150 16.74 16.91 15.27
CA LEU A 150 15.44 16.42 14.83
C LEU A 150 15.24 16.71 13.35
N LYS A 151 14.84 15.67 12.61
CA LYS A 151 14.29 15.78 11.26
C LYS A 151 12.81 15.46 11.32
N ILE A 152 12.00 16.23 10.63
CA ILE A 152 10.56 15.97 10.53
C ILE A 152 10.26 15.44 9.15
N ILE A 153 9.49 14.37 9.08
CA ILE A 153 8.96 13.83 7.84
C ILE A 153 7.44 14.00 7.88
N ILE A 154 6.92 14.77 6.95
CA ILE A 154 5.48 14.96 6.75
C ILE A 154 5.06 14.03 5.62
N LYS A 155 4.06 13.19 5.87
CA LYS A 155 3.54 12.20 4.91
C LYS A 155 2.04 12.29 4.82
N PRO A 156 1.41 12.02 3.66
CA PRO A 156 -0.01 11.72 3.60
C PRO A 156 -0.33 10.52 4.48
N ILE A 157 -1.51 10.50 5.08
CA ILE A 157 -1.98 9.34 5.86
C ILE A 157 -2.11 8.13 4.97
N ASN A 158 -2.75 8.31 3.81
CA ASN A 158 -2.89 7.32 2.76
C ASN A 158 -2.00 7.71 1.57
N GLY A 159 -1.66 6.77 0.72
CA GLY A 159 -0.88 7.01 -0.49
C GLY A 159 0.32 6.09 -0.61
N VAL A 160 0.80 5.96 -1.84
CA VAL A 160 1.88 5.08 -2.29
C VAL A 160 3.00 5.89 -2.95
N ASP A 161 4.07 5.25 -3.36
CA ASP A 161 5.15 5.78 -4.20
C ASP A 161 5.88 7.01 -3.64
N CYS A 162 5.86 7.19 -2.33
CA CYS A 162 6.47 8.35 -1.67
C CYS A 162 5.93 9.71 -2.15
N GLU A 163 4.76 9.75 -2.77
CA GLU A 163 4.14 10.99 -3.21
C GLU A 163 3.84 11.92 -2.02
N ASN A 164 4.05 13.22 -2.26
CA ASN A 164 3.78 14.27 -1.28
C ASN A 164 4.48 14.09 0.08
N ILE A 165 5.62 13.41 0.12
CA ILE A 165 6.46 13.36 1.31
C ILE A 165 7.35 14.61 1.35
N VAL A 166 7.32 15.31 2.48
CA VAL A 166 8.17 16.46 2.74
C VAL A 166 9.10 16.16 3.90
N ILE A 167 10.40 16.42 3.72
CA ILE A 167 11.41 16.28 4.77
C ILE A 167 11.87 17.69 5.17
N LEU A 168 11.68 18.01 6.44
CA LEU A 168 12.17 19.25 7.03
C LEU A 168 13.43 18.93 7.85
N ASN A 169 14.53 19.60 7.52
CA ASN A 169 15.77 19.49 8.27
C ASN A 169 15.83 20.47 9.44
N SER A 170 15.00 21.52 9.38
CA SER A 170 14.80 22.50 10.44
C SER A 170 13.36 23.01 10.44
N ILE A 171 12.98 23.71 11.50
CA ILE A 171 11.67 24.33 11.58
C ILE A 171 11.52 25.51 10.60
N ASP A 172 12.61 26.11 10.19
CA ASP A 172 12.62 27.24 9.25
C ASP A 172 12.20 26.80 7.83
N ASP A 173 12.29 25.51 7.53
CA ASP A 173 11.83 24.94 6.25
C ASP A 173 10.29 24.99 6.09
N LEU A 174 9.55 25.40 7.15
CA LEU A 174 8.09 25.60 7.11
C LEU A 174 7.67 26.99 6.60
N SER A 175 8.61 27.90 6.35
CA SER A 175 8.34 29.27 5.92
C SER A 175 7.68 29.38 4.53
#